data_d308fe669948fd7940ea05abcdaa104d
#
_entry.id   d308fe669948fd7940ea05abcdaa104d
#
_cell.length_a   1.000
_cell.length_b   1.000
_cell.length_c   1.000
_cell.angle_alpha   90.00
_cell.angle_beta   90.00
_cell.angle_gamma   90.00
#
_symmetry.space_group_name_H-M   'P 1'
#
loop_
_entity.id
_entity.type
_entity.pdbx_description
1 polymer ?
#
loop_
_entity_poly.entity_id
_entity_poly.type
_entity_poly.pdbx_seq_one_letter_code
_entity_poly.pdbx_strand_id
1 'polypeptide(L)'
;MKKLFWLFSLLLVGCMTLPPQSDLFEEKQIETGYFSIAVWEKTNIQKGKPLRLYFEGDGTPNPEHKVAFEFAERDPSDNVIYIARPCQWVKDRICDQKPEIFKEARFHNEIMKEMQELTEYLMKKYRAPSVELIGYDGGAVVALNMALKVPTDRIVTIAGITDIDAYNSYHDISPKEDDEIANPALNLSLLAGIPQVHYVGKEDEITPRRLVERFVARMQNPKSAVVKVVPNTDHVHWEGVQLDY
;
A
#
# COMPACT_ATOMS: atom_id res chain seq x y z
N MET A 1 10.57 -63.39 -5.82
CA MET A 1 9.49 -62.38 -5.87
C MET A 1 10.05 -61.08 -5.32
N LYS A 2 10.45 -60.13 -6.19
CA LYS A 2 10.97 -58.79 -5.79
C LYS A 2 9.81 -57.85 -5.69
N LYS A 3 9.51 -57.35 -4.48
CA LYS A 3 8.51 -56.29 -4.29
C LYS A 3 9.13 -54.94 -4.68
N LEU A 4 8.60 -54.33 -5.71
CA LEU A 4 8.95 -52.99 -6.19
C LEU A 4 8.18 -51.99 -5.33
N PHE A 5 8.87 -51.25 -4.44
CA PHE A 5 8.31 -50.14 -3.68
C PHE A 5 8.32 -48.90 -4.60
N TRP A 6 7.14 -48.46 -4.99
CA TRP A 6 6.98 -47.16 -5.59
C TRP A 6 6.94 -46.08 -4.50
N LEU A 7 8.02 -45.30 -4.43
CA LEU A 7 8.00 -44.04 -3.67
C LEU A 7 7.22 -42.99 -4.44
N PHE A 8 6.00 -42.72 -4.01
CA PHE A 8 5.26 -41.52 -4.43
C PHE A 8 5.91 -40.31 -3.72
N SER A 9 6.75 -39.58 -4.43
CA SER A 9 7.25 -38.27 -3.99
C SER A 9 6.09 -37.29 -4.15
N LEU A 10 5.41 -36.92 -3.04
CA LEU A 10 4.50 -35.78 -3.00
C LEU A 10 5.34 -34.53 -3.15
N LEU A 11 5.34 -33.97 -4.37
CA LEU A 11 5.75 -32.59 -4.60
C LEU A 11 4.70 -31.68 -3.94
N LEU A 12 5.04 -31.17 -2.75
CA LEU A 12 4.37 -30.02 -2.16
C LEU A 12 4.69 -28.80 -3.07
N VAL A 13 3.86 -28.58 -4.05
CA VAL A 13 3.81 -27.29 -4.76
C VAL A 13 3.18 -26.32 -3.77
N GLY A 14 4.01 -25.60 -3.02
CA GLY A 14 3.56 -24.44 -2.28
C GLY A 14 2.89 -23.49 -3.29
N CYS A 15 1.67 -23.05 -3.02
CA CYS A 15 1.01 -22.02 -3.79
C CYS A 15 1.85 -20.74 -3.71
N MET A 16 2.79 -20.56 -4.63
CA MET A 16 3.43 -19.27 -4.84
C MET A 16 2.43 -18.41 -5.59
N THR A 17 1.88 -17.41 -4.92
CA THR A 17 1.06 -16.40 -5.60
C THR A 17 1.92 -15.67 -6.62
N LEU A 18 1.37 -15.49 -7.83
CA LEU A 18 2.07 -14.81 -8.92
C LEU A 18 1.99 -13.29 -8.77
N PRO A 19 2.99 -12.53 -9.27
CA PRO A 19 2.90 -11.08 -9.33
C PRO A 19 1.66 -10.64 -10.14
N PRO A 20 1.21 -9.37 -9.97
CA PRO A 20 0.15 -8.80 -10.78
C PRO A 20 0.45 -8.94 -12.27
N GLN A 21 -0.58 -9.29 -13.07
CA GLN A 21 -0.47 -9.37 -14.53
C GLN A 21 -1.63 -8.64 -15.17
N SER A 22 -1.34 -7.75 -16.11
CA SER A 22 -2.33 -7.01 -16.88
C SER A 22 -1.69 -6.48 -18.17
N ASP A 23 -2.43 -6.54 -19.26
CA ASP A 23 -2.00 -5.97 -20.56
C ASP A 23 -1.97 -4.42 -20.53
N LEU A 24 -2.56 -3.80 -19.51
CA LEU A 24 -2.57 -2.36 -19.33
C LEU A 24 -1.31 -1.82 -18.67
N PHE A 25 -0.53 -2.68 -18.02
CA PHE A 25 0.63 -2.31 -17.22
C PHE A 25 1.91 -2.99 -17.69
N GLU A 26 3.02 -2.28 -17.53
CA GLU A 26 4.37 -2.80 -17.70
C GLU A 26 5.04 -2.90 -16.33
N GLU A 27 5.47 -4.12 -15.97
CA GLU A 27 6.24 -4.35 -14.75
C GLU A 27 7.66 -3.82 -14.90
N LYS A 28 8.15 -3.13 -13.86
CA LYS A 28 9.52 -2.64 -13.73
C LYS A 28 10.02 -2.86 -12.32
N GLN A 29 11.33 -2.97 -12.20
CA GLN A 29 12.03 -2.93 -10.92
C GLN A 29 12.84 -1.65 -10.87
N ILE A 30 12.68 -0.89 -9.80
CA ILE A 30 13.36 0.39 -9.61
C ILE A 30 14.24 0.28 -8.37
N GLU A 31 15.55 0.50 -8.57
CA GLU A 31 16.51 0.55 -7.49
C GLU A 31 16.35 1.86 -6.70
N THR A 32 16.22 1.74 -5.38
CA THR A 32 16.28 2.82 -4.43
C THR A 32 17.57 2.71 -3.59
N GLY A 33 17.69 3.38 -2.46
CA GLY A 33 18.93 3.33 -1.66
C GLY A 33 19.34 1.92 -1.22
N TYR A 34 18.38 1.13 -0.74
CA TYR A 34 18.63 -0.21 -0.20
C TYR A 34 17.83 -1.32 -0.89
N PHE A 35 16.74 -1.00 -1.59
CA PHE A 35 15.81 -1.98 -2.13
C PHE A 35 15.64 -1.84 -3.63
N SER A 36 15.34 -2.98 -4.26
CA SER A 36 14.71 -3.02 -5.56
C SER A 36 13.19 -3.14 -5.34
N ILE A 37 12.41 -2.17 -5.84
CA ILE A 37 10.96 -2.13 -5.64
C ILE A 37 10.26 -2.39 -6.96
N ALA A 38 9.32 -3.35 -6.94
CA ALA A 38 8.51 -3.65 -8.11
C ALA A 38 7.41 -2.60 -8.29
N VAL A 39 7.26 -2.12 -9.51
CA VAL A 39 6.23 -1.15 -9.90
C VAL A 39 5.58 -1.61 -11.21
N TRP A 40 4.30 -1.29 -11.38
CA TRP A 40 3.55 -1.50 -12.63
C TRP A 40 3.08 -0.15 -13.13
N GLU A 41 3.61 0.26 -14.26
CA GLU A 41 3.30 1.55 -14.89
C GLU A 41 2.30 1.32 -16.03
N LYS A 42 1.18 2.06 -16.08
CA LYS A 42 0.30 2.02 -17.26
C LYS A 42 1.08 2.38 -18.52
N THR A 43 0.79 1.69 -19.61
CA THR A 43 1.52 1.84 -20.87
C THR A 43 1.37 3.21 -21.53
N ASN A 44 0.33 3.99 -21.15
CA ASN A 44 -0.04 5.26 -21.79
C ASN A 44 0.29 6.50 -20.94
N ILE A 45 1.16 6.41 -19.93
CA ILE A 45 1.46 7.55 -19.03
C ILE A 45 1.94 8.77 -19.81
N GLN A 46 1.26 9.90 -19.57
CA GLN A 46 1.54 11.19 -20.19
C GLN A 46 2.43 12.05 -19.30
N LYS A 47 3.55 12.54 -19.82
CA LYS A 47 4.44 13.45 -19.09
C LYS A 47 3.80 14.82 -18.85
N GLY A 48 4.11 15.43 -17.71
CA GLY A 48 3.63 16.76 -17.32
C GLY A 48 2.20 16.79 -16.78
N LYS A 49 1.64 15.63 -16.47
CA LYS A 49 0.33 15.48 -15.82
C LYS A 49 0.52 14.89 -14.41
N PRO A 50 -0.41 15.13 -13.47
CA PRO A 50 -0.40 14.45 -12.18
C PRO A 50 -0.37 12.92 -12.32
N LEU A 51 0.27 12.24 -11.39
CA LEU A 51 0.29 10.77 -11.31
C LEU A 51 -0.68 10.29 -10.22
N ARG A 52 -1.31 9.15 -10.43
CA ARG A 52 -2.00 8.38 -9.39
C ARG A 52 -1.12 7.21 -8.98
N LEU A 53 -0.70 7.22 -7.72
CA LEU A 53 0.20 6.22 -7.17
C LEU A 53 -0.57 5.33 -6.19
N TYR A 54 -0.67 4.05 -6.52
CA TYR A 54 -1.34 3.03 -5.73
C TYR A 54 -0.33 2.23 -4.92
N PHE A 55 -0.43 2.25 -3.60
CA PHE A 55 0.45 1.52 -2.69
C PHE A 55 -0.25 0.28 -2.14
N GLU A 56 0.39 -0.88 -2.30
CA GLU A 56 -0.13 -2.15 -1.80
C GLU A 56 -0.05 -2.26 -0.29
N GLY A 57 -0.89 -3.15 0.25
CA GLY A 57 -0.84 -3.57 1.63
C GLY A 57 0.48 -4.26 1.99
N ASP A 58 0.65 -4.55 3.26
CA ASP A 58 1.88 -5.15 3.79
C ASP A 58 1.66 -6.60 4.27
N GLY A 59 2.67 -7.16 4.93
CA GLY A 59 2.57 -8.42 5.68
C GLY A 59 3.11 -9.67 4.99
N THR A 60 3.21 -9.72 3.65
CA THR A 60 3.76 -10.89 2.95
C THR A 60 4.59 -10.52 1.72
N PRO A 61 5.61 -11.33 1.36
CA PRO A 61 6.39 -11.13 0.14
C PRO A 61 5.56 -11.26 -1.15
N ASN A 62 4.52 -12.08 -1.13
CA ASN A 62 3.67 -12.35 -2.28
C ASN A 62 2.21 -12.35 -1.80
N PRO A 63 1.57 -11.18 -1.68
CA PRO A 63 0.20 -11.10 -1.21
C PRO A 63 -0.77 -11.86 -2.13
N GLU A 64 -1.68 -12.61 -1.53
CA GLU A 64 -2.72 -13.32 -2.26
C GLU A 64 -3.73 -12.33 -2.86
N HIS A 65 -4.16 -11.36 -2.04
CA HIS A 65 -5.05 -10.29 -2.46
C HIS A 65 -4.22 -9.09 -2.91
N LYS A 66 -4.51 -8.57 -4.09
CA LYS A 66 -3.82 -7.45 -4.73
C LYS A 66 -4.80 -6.29 -4.88
N VAL A 67 -5.42 -5.91 -3.76
CA VAL A 67 -6.54 -4.96 -3.75
C VAL A 67 -6.16 -3.62 -4.37
N ALA A 68 -4.99 -3.07 -4.02
CA ALA A 68 -4.55 -1.82 -4.63
C ALA A 68 -4.33 -1.95 -6.14
N PHE A 69 -3.79 -3.10 -6.61
CA PHE A 69 -3.60 -3.35 -8.04
C PHE A 69 -4.95 -3.44 -8.78
N GLU A 70 -5.92 -4.11 -8.22
CA GLU A 70 -7.26 -4.24 -8.82
C GLU A 70 -7.96 -2.88 -8.96
N PHE A 71 -7.75 -1.96 -8.02
CA PHE A 71 -8.23 -0.59 -8.15
C PHE A 71 -7.43 0.19 -9.19
N ALA A 72 -6.09 0.04 -9.24
CA ALA A 72 -5.25 0.67 -10.24
C ALA A 72 -5.62 0.22 -11.66
N GLU A 73 -5.94 -1.06 -11.84
CA GLU A 73 -6.36 -1.61 -13.13
C GLU A 73 -7.68 -1.00 -13.62
N ARG A 74 -8.63 -0.81 -12.72
CA ARG A 74 -9.95 -0.21 -13.02
C ARG A 74 -9.95 1.31 -13.09
N ASP A 75 -8.87 1.98 -12.69
CA ASP A 75 -8.75 3.44 -12.75
C ASP A 75 -8.81 3.94 -14.21
N PRO A 76 -9.72 4.87 -14.55
CA PRO A 76 -9.87 5.36 -15.93
C PRO A 76 -8.72 6.27 -16.38
N SER A 77 -7.85 6.75 -15.48
CA SER A 77 -6.71 7.59 -15.83
C SER A 77 -5.63 6.80 -16.57
N ASP A 78 -4.96 7.44 -17.53
CA ASP A 78 -3.73 6.90 -18.14
C ASP A 78 -2.51 7.01 -17.20
N ASN A 79 -2.54 7.95 -16.27
CA ASN A 79 -1.39 8.29 -15.42
C ASN A 79 -1.39 7.53 -14.09
N VAL A 80 -1.45 6.20 -14.17
CA VAL A 80 -1.52 5.31 -13.01
C VAL A 80 -0.26 4.47 -12.88
N ILE A 81 0.26 4.40 -11.67
CA ILE A 81 1.36 3.51 -11.29
C ILE A 81 0.95 2.75 -10.01
N TYR A 82 1.01 1.44 -10.06
CA TYR A 82 0.91 0.60 -8.89
C TYR A 82 2.32 0.31 -8.35
N ILE A 83 2.46 0.36 -7.03
CA ILE A 83 3.74 0.25 -6.33
C ILE A 83 3.61 -0.82 -5.24
N ALA A 84 4.41 -1.86 -5.37
CA ALA A 84 4.56 -2.86 -4.33
C ALA A 84 5.31 -2.29 -3.11
N ARG A 85 5.22 -2.98 -1.98
CA ARG A 85 6.08 -2.68 -0.84
C ARG A 85 7.49 -3.23 -1.09
N PRO A 86 8.53 -2.67 -0.45
CA PRO A 86 9.85 -3.29 -0.49
C PRO A 86 9.75 -4.79 -0.19
N CYS A 87 10.48 -5.59 -0.94
CA CYS A 87 10.48 -7.05 -0.86
C CYS A 87 9.21 -7.80 -1.33
N GLN A 88 8.20 -7.10 -1.84
CA GLN A 88 7.09 -7.77 -2.51
C GLN A 88 7.43 -8.00 -3.98
N TRP A 89 7.21 -9.22 -4.49
CA TRP A 89 7.42 -9.64 -5.88
C TRP A 89 8.87 -9.55 -6.39
N VAL A 90 9.81 -9.13 -5.55
CA VAL A 90 11.24 -9.00 -5.88
C VAL A 90 12.05 -10.02 -5.09
N LYS A 91 13.00 -10.67 -5.76
CA LYS A 91 14.04 -11.49 -5.11
C LYS A 91 15.23 -10.58 -4.81
N ASP A 92 15.31 -10.12 -3.59
CA ASP A 92 16.41 -9.30 -3.11
C ASP A 92 17.10 -9.97 -1.94
N ARG A 93 18.43 -9.97 -1.93
CA ARG A 93 19.23 -10.58 -0.85
C ARG A 93 18.93 -9.94 0.52
N ILE A 94 18.61 -8.64 0.54
CA ILE A 94 18.26 -7.94 1.77
C ILE A 94 16.95 -8.50 2.33
N CYS A 95 15.98 -8.77 1.47
CA CYS A 95 14.69 -9.34 1.84
C CYS A 95 14.80 -10.74 2.42
N ASP A 96 15.69 -11.56 1.86
CA ASP A 96 15.97 -12.90 2.37
C ASP A 96 16.67 -12.88 3.75
N GLN A 97 17.48 -11.85 4.02
CA GLN A 97 18.24 -11.70 5.26
C GLN A 97 17.48 -10.97 6.36
N LYS A 98 16.44 -10.20 6.03
CA LYS A 98 15.67 -9.36 6.96
C LYS A 98 14.16 -9.60 6.83
N PRO A 99 13.66 -10.79 7.20
CA PRO A 99 12.23 -11.10 7.11
C PRO A 99 11.34 -10.22 8.01
N GLU A 100 11.92 -9.54 9.00
CA GLU A 100 11.26 -8.57 9.87
C GLU A 100 10.67 -7.37 9.08
N ILE A 101 11.19 -7.05 7.87
CA ILE A 101 10.69 -5.97 7.01
C ILE A 101 9.19 -6.09 6.73
N PHE A 102 8.67 -7.33 6.64
CA PHE A 102 7.25 -7.56 6.38
C PHE A 102 6.35 -7.44 7.61
N LYS A 103 6.91 -7.59 8.83
CA LYS A 103 6.14 -7.68 10.07
C LYS A 103 6.42 -6.53 11.01
N GLU A 104 7.66 -6.35 11.38
CA GLU A 104 8.07 -5.49 12.47
C GLU A 104 8.55 -4.11 11.96
N ALA A 105 9.39 -4.11 10.92
CA ALA A 105 9.99 -2.89 10.37
C ALA A 105 9.20 -2.25 9.23
N ARG A 106 8.05 -2.78 8.87
CA ARG A 106 7.24 -2.39 7.70
C ARG A 106 6.87 -0.90 7.62
N PHE A 107 6.88 -0.20 8.75
CA PHE A 107 6.58 1.23 8.85
C PHE A 107 7.74 2.06 9.40
N HIS A 108 8.95 1.51 9.44
CA HIS A 108 10.13 2.25 9.87
C HIS A 108 10.43 3.43 8.95
N ASN A 109 11.03 4.48 9.52
CA ASN A 109 11.43 5.66 8.78
C ASN A 109 12.36 5.33 7.59
N GLU A 110 13.20 4.32 7.70
CA GLU A 110 14.06 3.85 6.60
C GLU A 110 13.22 3.35 5.41
N ILE A 111 12.18 2.54 5.66
CA ILE A 111 11.27 2.06 4.61
C ILE A 111 10.51 3.25 3.99
N MET A 112 10.05 4.19 4.81
CA MET A 112 9.37 5.39 4.29
C MET A 112 10.32 6.27 3.44
N LYS A 113 11.61 6.31 3.75
CA LYS A 113 12.61 7.00 2.96
C LYS A 113 12.77 6.36 1.57
N GLU A 114 12.85 5.04 1.49
CA GLU A 114 12.91 4.32 0.21
C GLU A 114 11.65 4.59 -0.65
N MET A 115 10.46 4.57 -0.03
CA MET A 115 9.21 4.91 -0.71
C MET A 115 9.17 6.37 -1.17
N GLN A 116 9.78 7.29 -0.41
CA GLN A 116 9.93 8.69 -0.82
C GLN A 116 10.85 8.82 -2.04
N GLU A 117 12.04 8.21 -2.00
CA GLU A 117 12.99 8.23 -3.11
C GLU A 117 12.36 7.70 -4.40
N LEU A 118 11.61 6.60 -4.31
CA LEU A 118 10.85 6.05 -5.44
C LEU A 118 9.79 7.03 -5.96
N THR A 119 9.00 7.62 -5.04
CA THR A 119 7.94 8.58 -5.41
C THR A 119 8.52 9.79 -6.14
N GLU A 120 9.59 10.38 -5.60
CA GLU A 120 10.28 11.53 -6.21
C GLU A 120 10.90 11.16 -7.57
N TYR A 121 11.49 9.96 -7.69
CA TYR A 121 12.00 9.44 -8.96
C TYR A 121 10.90 9.36 -10.02
N LEU A 122 9.73 8.78 -9.68
CA LEU A 122 8.60 8.65 -10.60
C LEU A 122 8.06 10.02 -11.02
N MET A 123 7.90 10.95 -10.09
CA MET A 123 7.49 12.32 -10.39
C MET A 123 8.46 13.00 -11.35
N LYS A 124 9.77 12.89 -11.12
CA LYS A 124 10.80 13.42 -12.00
C LYS A 124 10.79 12.77 -13.38
N LYS A 125 10.70 11.44 -13.44
CA LYS A 125 10.65 10.64 -14.68
C LYS A 125 9.51 11.09 -15.60
N TYR A 126 8.34 11.33 -15.02
CA TYR A 126 7.15 11.74 -15.76
C TYR A 126 6.93 13.26 -15.77
N ARG A 127 7.80 14.04 -15.12
CA ARG A 127 7.63 15.51 -14.93
C ARG A 127 6.26 15.83 -14.33
N ALA A 128 5.81 15.00 -13.42
CA ALA A 128 4.51 15.17 -12.77
C ALA A 128 4.57 16.38 -11.81
N PRO A 129 3.62 17.32 -11.90
CA PRO A 129 3.59 18.48 -11.01
C PRO A 129 3.11 18.13 -9.61
N SER A 130 2.30 17.08 -9.48
CA SER A 130 1.70 16.59 -8.23
C SER A 130 1.33 15.12 -8.34
N VAL A 131 0.85 14.55 -7.24
CA VAL A 131 0.36 13.17 -7.16
C VAL A 131 -1.00 13.09 -6.46
N GLU A 132 -1.81 12.11 -6.84
CA GLU A 132 -2.87 11.54 -6.00
C GLU A 132 -2.32 10.24 -5.41
N LEU A 133 -2.44 10.07 -4.10
CA LEU A 133 -1.86 8.93 -3.37
C LEU A 133 -2.97 8.02 -2.87
N ILE A 134 -2.96 6.78 -3.33
CA ILE A 134 -3.97 5.79 -3.00
C ILE A 134 -3.29 4.63 -2.26
N GLY A 135 -3.75 4.32 -1.04
CA GLY A 135 -3.15 3.25 -0.24
C GLY A 135 -4.17 2.27 0.28
N TYR A 136 -3.88 0.98 0.12
CA TYR A 136 -4.65 -0.10 0.71
C TYR A 136 -3.94 -0.66 1.95
N ASP A 137 -4.68 -0.94 3.02
CA ASP A 137 -4.17 -1.51 4.27
C ASP A 137 -2.94 -0.74 4.79
N GLY A 138 -1.79 -1.39 4.95
CA GLY A 138 -0.51 -0.73 5.30
C GLY A 138 0.00 0.23 4.22
N GLY A 139 -0.43 0.11 2.97
CA GLY A 139 -0.17 1.09 1.90
C GLY A 139 -0.77 2.46 2.20
N ALA A 140 -1.80 2.55 3.04
CA ALA A 140 -2.35 3.81 3.51
C ALA A 140 -1.35 4.58 4.39
N VAL A 141 -0.57 3.88 5.23
CA VAL A 141 0.54 4.50 5.99
C VAL A 141 1.54 5.13 5.04
N VAL A 142 1.90 4.42 3.94
CA VAL A 142 2.80 4.97 2.92
C VAL A 142 2.19 6.20 2.27
N ALA A 143 0.96 6.11 1.76
CA ALA A 143 0.28 7.22 1.08
C ALA A 143 0.23 8.48 1.96
N LEU A 144 -0.18 8.33 3.23
CA LEU A 144 -0.25 9.43 4.20
C LEU A 144 1.12 10.05 4.51
N ASN A 145 2.18 9.23 4.63
CA ASN A 145 3.53 9.74 4.85
C ASN A 145 4.10 10.42 3.60
N MET A 146 3.86 9.88 2.40
CA MET A 146 4.30 10.51 1.14
C MET A 146 3.61 11.85 0.91
N ALA A 147 2.36 12.00 1.31
CA ALA A 147 1.63 13.27 1.24
C ALA A 147 2.30 14.41 2.04
N LEU A 148 3.11 14.08 3.02
CA LEU A 148 3.91 15.06 3.80
C LEU A 148 5.24 15.42 3.11
N LYS A 149 5.61 14.75 2.03
CA LYS A 149 6.93 14.84 1.40
C LYS A 149 6.90 15.40 -0.02
N VAL A 150 5.81 15.19 -0.75
CA VAL A 150 5.68 15.57 -2.14
C VAL A 150 4.39 16.39 -2.39
N PRO A 151 4.33 17.23 -3.43
CA PRO A 151 3.10 17.93 -3.82
C PRO A 151 1.97 16.95 -4.08
N THR A 152 0.94 16.99 -3.23
CA THR A 152 -0.16 16.02 -3.22
C THR A 152 -1.50 16.72 -3.40
N ASP A 153 -2.26 16.32 -4.42
CA ASP A 153 -3.58 16.88 -4.72
C ASP A 153 -4.67 16.21 -3.87
N ARG A 154 -4.49 14.91 -3.57
CA ARG A 154 -5.49 14.12 -2.87
C ARG A 154 -4.90 12.85 -2.25
N ILE A 155 -5.51 12.39 -1.16
CA ILE A 155 -5.22 11.10 -0.54
C ILE A 155 -6.49 10.24 -0.56
N VAL A 156 -6.34 8.97 -0.93
CA VAL A 156 -7.40 7.95 -0.82
C VAL A 156 -6.85 6.77 -0.02
N THR A 157 -7.59 6.31 0.97
CA THR A 157 -7.25 5.06 1.65
C THR A 157 -8.37 4.04 1.48
N ILE A 158 -8.02 2.78 1.34
CA ILE A 158 -8.92 1.64 1.17
C ILE A 158 -8.58 0.65 2.27
N ALA A 159 -9.52 0.35 3.17
CA ALA A 159 -9.27 -0.49 4.36
C ALA A 159 -7.94 -0.10 5.05
N GLY A 160 -7.69 1.22 5.20
CA GLY A 160 -6.35 1.74 5.46
C GLY A 160 -6.00 1.82 6.94
N ILE A 161 -4.75 1.48 7.28
CA ILE A 161 -4.14 1.83 8.57
C ILE A 161 -3.79 3.32 8.54
N THR A 162 -4.50 4.14 9.32
CA THR A 162 -4.32 5.59 9.35
C THR A 162 -3.65 6.08 10.63
N ASP A 163 -3.70 5.28 11.69
CA ASP A 163 -3.06 5.52 13.00
C ASP A 163 -2.49 4.19 13.49
N ILE A 164 -1.16 4.05 13.44
CA ILE A 164 -0.45 2.80 13.79
C ILE A 164 -0.65 2.46 15.26
N ASP A 165 -0.64 3.45 16.16
CA ASP A 165 -0.81 3.19 17.59
C ASP A 165 -2.23 2.70 17.90
N ALA A 166 -3.23 3.29 17.24
CA ALA A 166 -4.61 2.85 17.38
C ALA A 166 -4.84 1.44 16.79
N TYR A 167 -4.20 1.13 15.66
CA TYR A 167 -4.23 -0.19 15.03
C TYR A 167 -3.56 -1.23 15.93
N ASN A 168 -2.34 -0.96 16.42
CA ASN A 168 -1.61 -1.84 17.31
C ASN A 168 -2.37 -2.12 18.61
N SER A 169 -2.94 -1.07 19.22
CA SER A 169 -3.77 -1.20 20.41
C SER A 169 -5.03 -2.03 20.17
N TYR A 170 -5.62 -1.95 18.99
CA TYR A 170 -6.79 -2.74 18.63
C TYR A 170 -6.49 -4.23 18.46
N HIS A 171 -5.29 -4.54 17.96
CA HIS A 171 -4.83 -5.92 17.70
C HIS A 171 -3.94 -6.51 18.80
N ASP A 172 -3.82 -5.84 19.97
CA ASP A 172 -2.94 -6.25 21.06
C ASP A 172 -1.47 -6.45 20.64
N ILE A 173 -1.01 -5.63 19.67
CA ILE A 173 0.37 -5.62 19.17
C ILE A 173 1.19 -4.66 20.04
N SER A 174 2.17 -5.18 20.75
CA SER A 174 3.10 -4.36 21.53
C SER A 174 4.16 -3.72 20.61
N PRO A 175 4.31 -2.38 20.61
CA PRO A 175 5.42 -1.74 19.91
C PRO A 175 6.75 -2.13 20.56
N LYS A 176 7.82 -2.22 19.77
CA LYS A 176 9.18 -2.35 20.31
C LYS A 176 9.68 -0.98 20.76
N GLU A 177 10.43 -0.94 21.88
CA GLU A 177 10.86 0.32 22.52
C GLU A 177 11.77 1.21 21.63
N ASP A 178 12.45 0.64 20.63
CA ASP A 178 13.42 1.33 19.76
C ASP A 178 12.90 1.58 18.34
N ASP A 179 11.59 1.38 18.08
CA ASP A 179 11.04 1.47 16.73
C ASP A 179 10.80 2.93 16.32
N GLU A 180 11.63 3.46 15.40
CA GLU A 180 11.38 4.72 14.70
C GLU A 180 10.26 4.55 13.65
N ILE A 181 9.01 4.49 14.12
CA ILE A 181 7.84 4.23 13.30
C ILE A 181 7.26 5.53 12.74
N ALA A 182 7.03 5.57 11.43
CA ALA A 182 6.39 6.70 10.75
C ALA A 182 4.87 6.67 10.91
N ASN A 183 4.35 6.96 12.12
CA ASN A 183 2.91 7.03 12.35
C ASN A 183 2.29 8.31 11.77
N PRO A 184 1.41 8.23 10.73
CA PRO A 184 0.78 9.40 10.13
C PRO A 184 -0.03 10.24 11.13
N ALA A 185 -0.61 9.60 12.14
CA ALA A 185 -1.44 10.26 13.16
C ALA A 185 -0.69 11.27 14.03
N LEU A 186 0.64 11.30 13.99
CA LEU A 186 1.46 12.33 14.63
C LEU A 186 1.50 13.64 13.82
N ASN A 187 1.04 13.63 12.56
CA ASN A 187 1.12 14.76 11.63
C ASN A 187 -0.25 15.26 11.14
N LEU A 188 -1.30 15.08 11.93
CA LEU A 188 -2.69 15.41 11.54
C LEU A 188 -2.89 16.84 11.08
N SER A 189 -2.19 17.82 11.69
CA SER A 189 -2.30 19.23 11.29
C SER A 189 -1.78 19.50 9.87
N LEU A 190 -0.76 18.78 9.44
CA LEU A 190 -0.23 18.88 8.07
C LEU A 190 -1.12 18.15 7.08
N LEU A 191 -1.62 16.98 7.45
CA LEU A 191 -2.53 16.19 6.61
C LEU A 191 -3.90 16.86 6.42
N ALA A 192 -4.38 17.64 7.41
CA ALA A 192 -5.68 18.30 7.37
C ALA A 192 -5.85 19.29 6.20
N GLY A 193 -4.75 19.80 5.64
CA GLY A 193 -4.76 20.69 4.47
C GLY A 193 -4.95 19.97 3.12
N ILE A 194 -4.88 18.64 3.08
CA ILE A 194 -4.97 17.85 1.85
C ILE A 194 -6.33 17.17 1.78
N PRO A 195 -7.07 17.25 0.65
CA PRO A 195 -8.33 16.52 0.47
C PRO A 195 -8.13 15.01 0.65
N GLN A 196 -8.98 14.36 1.45
CA GLN A 196 -8.86 12.95 1.77
C GLN A 196 -10.20 12.23 1.67
N VAL A 197 -10.18 11.00 1.15
CA VAL A 197 -11.31 10.08 1.17
C VAL A 197 -10.85 8.73 1.70
N HIS A 198 -11.50 8.26 2.74
CA HIS A 198 -11.18 6.99 3.38
C HIS A 198 -12.32 5.99 3.16
N TYR A 199 -12.10 5.00 2.32
CA TYR A 199 -13.03 3.91 2.09
C TYR A 199 -12.82 2.83 3.14
N VAL A 200 -13.87 2.45 3.84
CA VAL A 200 -13.86 1.43 4.90
C VAL A 200 -14.94 0.39 4.64
N GLY A 201 -14.60 -0.86 4.70
CA GLY A 201 -15.56 -1.95 4.63
C GLY A 201 -16.45 -1.93 5.89
N LYS A 202 -17.76 -2.12 5.71
CA LYS A 202 -18.67 -2.18 6.85
C LYS A 202 -18.38 -3.39 7.75
N GLU A 203 -17.89 -4.47 7.15
CA GLU A 203 -17.62 -5.76 7.77
C GLU A 203 -16.11 -5.99 8.01
N ASP A 204 -15.28 -4.95 7.81
CA ASP A 204 -13.84 -5.02 8.03
C ASP A 204 -13.53 -5.04 9.54
N GLU A 205 -12.98 -6.18 10.00
CA GLU A 205 -12.53 -6.39 11.38
C GLU A 205 -11.02 -6.19 11.53
N ILE A 206 -10.27 -6.08 10.42
CA ILE A 206 -8.82 -5.85 10.42
C ILE A 206 -8.52 -4.37 10.58
N THR A 207 -9.16 -3.52 9.76
CA THR A 207 -9.09 -2.06 9.89
C THR A 207 -10.49 -1.48 10.06
N PRO A 208 -11.15 -1.74 11.21
CA PRO A 208 -12.54 -1.39 11.41
C PRO A 208 -12.75 0.12 11.34
N ARG A 209 -13.88 0.51 10.76
CA ARG A 209 -14.21 1.90 10.44
C ARG A 209 -13.99 2.87 11.62
N ARG A 210 -14.19 2.42 12.87
CA ARG A 210 -14.00 3.27 14.07
C ARG A 210 -12.58 3.82 14.22
N LEU A 211 -11.55 3.08 13.72
CA LEU A 211 -10.16 3.56 13.76
C LEU A 211 -9.96 4.74 12.80
N VAL A 212 -10.49 4.64 11.59
CA VAL A 212 -10.43 5.69 10.58
C VAL A 212 -11.30 6.90 10.98
N GLU A 213 -12.51 6.66 11.48
CA GLU A 213 -13.38 7.74 11.99
C GLU A 213 -12.69 8.52 13.13
N ARG A 214 -12.01 7.83 14.05
CA ARG A 214 -11.22 8.46 15.11
C ARG A 214 -10.07 9.28 14.58
N PHE A 215 -9.36 8.78 13.56
CA PHE A 215 -8.27 9.51 12.89
C PHE A 215 -8.79 10.82 12.29
N VAL A 216 -9.87 10.77 11.50
CA VAL A 216 -10.49 11.95 10.88
C VAL A 216 -11.04 12.92 11.93
N ALA A 217 -11.69 12.43 12.98
CA ALA A 217 -12.25 13.27 14.04
C ALA A 217 -11.19 14.06 14.83
N ARG A 218 -9.94 13.60 14.83
CA ARG A 218 -8.81 14.30 15.47
C ARG A 218 -8.21 15.39 14.57
N MET A 219 -8.57 15.48 13.29
CA MET A 219 -8.12 16.55 12.40
C MET A 219 -8.78 17.90 12.74
N GLN A 220 -8.03 18.98 12.61
CA GLN A 220 -8.54 20.34 12.89
C GLN A 220 -9.57 20.82 11.87
N ASN A 221 -9.55 20.28 10.65
CA ASN A 221 -10.51 20.62 9.59
C ASN A 221 -11.15 19.34 9.02
N PRO A 222 -12.21 18.82 9.64
CA PRO A 222 -12.85 17.58 9.19
C PRO A 222 -13.50 17.68 7.79
N LYS A 223 -13.65 18.88 7.22
CA LYS A 223 -14.20 19.07 5.87
C LYS A 223 -13.24 18.62 4.77
N SER A 224 -11.95 18.49 5.07
CA SER A 224 -10.95 18.01 4.12
C SER A 224 -10.87 16.48 4.05
N ALA A 225 -11.47 15.75 5.00
CA ALA A 225 -11.42 14.30 5.10
C ALA A 225 -12.84 13.71 5.22
N VAL A 226 -13.15 12.74 4.37
CA VAL A 226 -14.45 12.05 4.32
C VAL A 226 -14.24 10.55 4.51
N VAL A 227 -15.01 9.93 5.40
CA VAL A 227 -15.08 8.48 5.56
C VAL A 227 -16.29 7.94 4.78
N LYS A 228 -16.04 7.02 3.86
CA LYS A 228 -17.05 6.32 3.06
C LYS A 228 -17.14 4.87 3.50
N VAL A 229 -18.27 4.52 4.12
CA VAL A 229 -18.55 3.15 4.54
C VAL A 229 -19.16 2.37 3.37
N VAL A 230 -18.50 1.28 2.98
CA VAL A 230 -18.94 0.42 1.89
C VAL A 230 -19.69 -0.78 2.50
N PRO A 231 -21.00 -0.97 2.19
CA PRO A 231 -21.76 -2.09 2.70
C PRO A 231 -21.31 -3.42 2.06
N ASN A 232 -21.50 -4.52 2.77
CA ASN A 232 -21.17 -5.88 2.34
C ASN A 232 -19.72 -6.06 1.87
N THR A 233 -18.80 -5.31 2.48
CA THR A 233 -17.38 -5.29 2.14
C THR A 233 -16.59 -5.50 3.42
N ASP A 234 -15.67 -6.44 3.39
CA ASP A 234 -14.68 -6.69 4.44
C ASP A 234 -13.32 -6.10 4.06
N HIS A 235 -12.24 -6.65 4.63
CA HIS A 235 -10.89 -6.14 4.39
C HIS A 235 -10.40 -6.38 2.96
N VAL A 236 -10.75 -7.51 2.33
CA VAL A 236 -10.15 -7.97 1.05
C VAL A 236 -11.13 -8.04 -0.13
N HIS A 237 -12.43 -8.11 0.14
CA HIS A 237 -13.46 -8.25 -0.91
C HIS A 237 -14.02 -6.88 -1.31
N TRP A 238 -13.46 -6.32 -2.39
CA TRP A 238 -13.79 -4.98 -2.91
C TRP A 238 -14.33 -5.00 -4.33
N GLU A 239 -14.85 -6.15 -4.77
CA GLU A 239 -15.42 -6.31 -6.10
C GLU A 239 -16.62 -5.38 -6.31
N GLY A 240 -16.64 -4.72 -7.47
CA GLY A 240 -17.71 -3.79 -7.83
C GLY A 240 -17.67 -2.42 -7.14
N VAL A 241 -16.76 -2.21 -6.18
CA VAL A 241 -16.56 -0.90 -5.57
C VAL A 241 -15.79 0.01 -6.53
N GLN A 242 -16.28 1.22 -6.72
CA GLN A 242 -15.60 2.26 -7.50
C GLN A 242 -15.15 3.39 -6.58
N LEU A 243 -13.93 3.86 -6.81
CA LEU A 243 -13.44 5.06 -6.15
C LEU A 243 -13.99 6.29 -6.89
N ASP A 244 -14.26 7.37 -6.16
CA ASP A 244 -14.55 8.66 -6.79
C ASP A 244 -13.21 9.28 -7.22
N TYR A 245 -13.00 9.43 -8.50
CA TYR A 245 -11.80 10.01 -9.10
C TYR A 245 -11.97 11.48 -9.41
#